data_d1829050342d4685fa2069002d58183e
#
_entry.id   d1829050342d4685fa2069002d58183e
#
_cell.length_a   1.000
_cell.length_b   1.000
_cell.length_c   1.000
_cell.angle_alpha   90.00
_cell.angle_beta   90.00
_cell.angle_gamma   90.00
#
_symmetry.space_group_name_H-M   'P 1'
#
loop_
_entity.id
_entity.type
_entity.pdbx_description
1 polymer ?
#
loop_
_entity_poly.entity_id
_entity_poly.type
_entity_poly.pdbx_seq_one_letter_code
_entity_poly.pdbx_strand_id
1 'polypeptide(L)'
;MIIARSIAGIFPPATMGLTRWGLVALFLAIILFPHVRQHVAGIRTEWRSLALLGGLGMGLCGAPIYLAGTVTTATNIGLIYAVCPLIILTFSAYVFSISIKLGQLAGLIAGLCGVLVIIIKGDVSVITAMQFNGGDLLVVMGTLAFAVYSVGLKQVKTTLPPLLRLGVMAFFGAVWHLPFVAYEIFIQHNIVTLTPQIFGVAFILVFVASLGAYLSFGVVVSELGATRAGTILFLSPVYNAVLAVTLLGEVLAQYHFVGLALILPGLWLANR
;
A
#
# COMPACT_ATOMS: atom_id res chain seq x y z
N MET A 1 0.87 -7.32 -5.85
CA MET A 1 -0.12 -7.71 -6.87
C MET A 1 0.11 -9.10 -7.43
N ILE A 2 1.31 -9.43 -7.93
CA ILE A 2 1.63 -10.78 -8.47
C ILE A 2 1.27 -11.87 -7.44
N ILE A 3 1.73 -11.74 -6.19
CA ILE A 3 1.47 -12.70 -5.12
C ILE A 3 -0.03 -12.80 -4.79
N ALA A 4 -0.75 -11.68 -4.73
CA ALA A 4 -2.19 -11.70 -4.46
C ALA A 4 -2.98 -12.44 -5.55
N ARG A 5 -2.53 -12.36 -6.80
CA ARG A 5 -3.11 -13.11 -7.92
C ARG A 5 -2.79 -14.60 -7.89
N SER A 6 -1.57 -14.97 -7.51
CA SER A 6 -1.17 -16.40 -7.48
C SER A 6 -1.93 -17.22 -6.44
N ILE A 7 -2.56 -16.57 -5.46
CA ILE A 7 -3.36 -17.20 -4.39
C ILE A 7 -4.83 -16.79 -4.44
N ALA A 8 -5.25 -16.04 -5.48
CA ALA A 8 -6.65 -15.72 -5.70
C ALA A 8 -7.46 -17.03 -5.85
N GLY A 9 -8.52 -17.20 -5.05
CA GLY A 9 -9.32 -18.41 -4.98
C GLY A 9 -8.84 -19.47 -3.98
N ILE A 10 -7.60 -19.36 -3.45
CA ILE A 10 -7.07 -20.28 -2.42
C ILE A 10 -7.11 -19.60 -1.04
N PHE A 11 -6.92 -18.29 -1.01
CA PHE A 11 -6.86 -17.50 0.22
C PHE A 11 -7.93 -16.41 0.19
N PRO A 12 -8.96 -16.47 1.06
CA PRO A 12 -9.99 -15.43 1.11
C PRO A 12 -9.41 -14.04 1.42
N PRO A 13 -9.90 -12.97 0.77
CA PRO A 13 -9.31 -11.64 0.85
C PRO A 13 -9.18 -11.06 2.27
N ALA A 14 -10.23 -11.18 3.09
CA ALA A 14 -10.18 -10.63 4.45
C ALA A 14 -9.32 -11.48 5.37
N THR A 15 -9.37 -12.82 5.23
CA THR A 15 -8.51 -13.74 5.97
C THR A 15 -7.04 -13.49 5.63
N MET A 16 -6.71 -13.19 4.38
CA MET A 16 -5.35 -12.78 3.98
C MET A 16 -4.92 -11.48 4.67
N GLY A 17 -5.81 -10.49 4.73
CA GLY A 17 -5.56 -9.22 5.42
C GLY A 17 -5.32 -9.41 6.92
N LEU A 18 -6.18 -10.21 7.58
CA LEU A 18 -6.03 -10.56 9.00
C LEU A 18 -4.72 -11.31 9.26
N THR A 19 -4.42 -12.33 8.48
CA THR A 19 -3.18 -13.12 8.61
C THR A 19 -1.95 -12.23 8.45
N ARG A 20 -1.93 -11.39 7.42
CA ARG A 20 -0.84 -10.48 7.14
C ARG A 20 -0.55 -9.56 8.34
N TRP A 21 -1.55 -8.82 8.80
CA TRP A 21 -1.37 -7.81 9.83
C TRP A 21 -1.39 -8.39 11.24
N GLY A 22 -2.13 -9.46 11.47
CA GLY A 22 -2.13 -10.20 12.73
C GLY A 22 -0.77 -10.83 13.04
N LEU A 23 -0.12 -11.44 12.03
CA LEU A 23 1.21 -12.01 12.20
C LEU A 23 2.28 -10.92 12.39
N VAL A 24 2.19 -9.77 11.70
CA VAL A 24 3.08 -8.63 11.97
C VAL A 24 2.91 -8.12 13.40
N ALA A 25 1.66 -7.93 13.85
CA ALA A 25 1.38 -7.47 15.20
C ALA A 25 1.88 -8.46 16.26
N LEU A 26 1.63 -9.75 16.08
CA LEU A 26 2.08 -10.82 16.98
C LEU A 26 3.62 -10.89 17.05
N PHE A 27 4.28 -10.90 15.89
CA PHE A 27 5.73 -10.93 15.80
C PHE A 27 6.38 -9.74 16.53
N LEU A 28 5.89 -8.52 16.26
CA LEU A 28 6.39 -7.33 16.91
C LEU A 28 6.03 -7.28 18.42
N ALA A 29 4.86 -7.77 18.82
CA ALA A 29 4.49 -7.86 20.23
C ALA A 29 5.41 -8.78 21.01
N ILE A 30 5.83 -9.91 20.42
CA ILE A 30 6.76 -10.87 21.05
C ILE A 30 8.16 -10.25 21.17
N ILE A 31 8.71 -9.73 20.07
CA ILE A 31 10.07 -9.19 20.05
C ILE A 31 10.20 -7.91 20.88
N LEU A 32 9.18 -7.06 20.85
CA LEU A 32 9.19 -5.78 21.54
C LEU A 32 8.47 -5.81 22.89
N PHE A 33 8.22 -7.00 23.45
CA PHE A 33 7.48 -7.15 24.72
C PHE A 33 7.99 -6.24 25.86
N PRO A 34 9.30 -6.13 26.12
CA PRO A 34 9.82 -5.20 27.11
C PRO A 34 9.52 -3.73 26.79
N HIS A 35 9.63 -3.34 25.51
CA HIS A 35 9.32 -1.98 25.05
C HIS A 35 7.83 -1.65 25.14
N VAL A 36 6.96 -2.63 24.87
CA VAL A 36 5.51 -2.47 25.04
C VAL A 36 5.20 -2.08 26.48
N ARG A 37 5.79 -2.80 27.46
CA ARG A 37 5.58 -2.50 28.89
C ARG A 37 6.07 -1.12 29.28
N GLN A 38 7.19 -0.66 28.73
CA GLN A 38 7.75 0.66 29.00
C GLN A 38 6.91 1.79 28.39
N HIS A 39 6.23 1.55 27.26
CA HIS A 39 5.47 2.56 26.52
C HIS A 39 3.94 2.44 26.65
N VAL A 40 3.44 1.64 27.61
CA VAL A 40 1.98 1.44 27.81
C VAL A 40 1.23 2.77 27.95
N ALA A 41 1.80 3.73 28.67
CA ALA A 41 1.19 5.05 28.86
C ALA A 41 1.03 5.78 27.51
N GLY A 42 2.08 5.79 26.68
CA GLY A 42 2.05 6.36 25.32
C GLY A 42 1.03 5.66 24.43
N ILE A 43 1.01 4.32 24.43
CA ILE A 43 0.02 3.53 23.68
C ILE A 43 -1.40 3.91 24.11
N ARG A 44 -1.68 4.00 25.41
CA ARG A 44 -3.01 4.37 25.94
C ARG A 44 -3.41 5.80 25.57
N THR A 45 -2.47 6.72 25.49
CA THR A 45 -2.75 8.11 25.11
C THR A 45 -2.99 8.24 23.61
N GLU A 46 -2.23 7.52 22.80
CA GLU A 46 -2.20 7.65 21.34
C GLU A 46 -3.11 6.62 20.62
N TRP A 47 -3.75 5.69 21.33
CA TRP A 47 -4.44 4.55 20.71
C TRP A 47 -5.48 4.92 19.65
N ARG A 48 -6.22 6.04 19.82
CA ARG A 48 -7.22 6.48 18.84
C ARG A 48 -6.59 6.86 17.50
N SER A 49 -5.49 7.62 17.56
CA SER A 49 -4.75 8.01 16.35
C SER A 49 -4.09 6.79 15.69
N LEU A 50 -3.54 5.87 16.49
CA LEU A 50 -2.93 4.64 16.00
C LEU A 50 -3.97 3.68 15.40
N ALA A 51 -5.16 3.59 16.03
CA ALA A 51 -6.28 2.81 15.50
C ALA A 51 -6.80 3.37 14.17
N LEU A 52 -6.92 4.70 14.08
CA LEU A 52 -7.30 5.35 12.82
C LEU A 52 -6.26 5.11 11.72
N LEU A 53 -4.97 5.31 12.01
CA LEU A 53 -3.90 5.07 11.06
C LEU A 53 -3.82 3.58 10.65
N GLY A 54 -3.96 2.65 11.61
CA GLY A 54 -4.02 1.22 11.34
C GLY A 54 -5.22 0.84 10.48
N GLY A 55 -6.39 1.37 10.78
CA GLY A 55 -7.61 1.19 9.98
C GLY A 55 -7.45 1.71 8.55
N LEU A 56 -6.90 2.92 8.37
CA LEU A 56 -6.67 3.52 7.06
C LEU A 56 -5.59 2.77 6.26
N GLY A 57 -4.38 2.66 6.81
CA GLY A 57 -3.22 2.15 6.07
C GLY A 57 -3.19 0.63 5.94
N MET A 58 -3.82 -0.10 6.84
CA MET A 58 -3.75 -1.56 6.92
C MET A 58 -5.13 -2.21 6.74
N GLY A 59 -6.18 -1.64 7.33
CA GLY A 59 -7.54 -2.13 7.19
C GLY A 59 -8.10 -1.87 5.80
N LEU A 60 -8.32 -0.61 5.43
CA LEU A 60 -8.89 -0.21 4.13
C LEU A 60 -7.96 -0.47 2.94
N CYS A 61 -6.65 -0.47 3.16
CA CYS A 61 -5.66 -0.89 2.17
C CYS A 61 -5.41 -2.41 2.18
N GLY A 62 -6.14 -3.18 2.96
CA GLY A 62 -6.06 -4.64 3.06
C GLY A 62 -7.19 -5.34 2.32
N ALA A 63 -8.15 -5.93 3.06
CA ALA A 63 -9.23 -6.74 2.50
C ALA A 63 -9.99 -6.11 1.33
N PRO A 64 -10.37 -4.80 1.34
CA PRO A 64 -11.08 -4.20 0.21
C PRO A 64 -10.27 -4.26 -1.08
N ILE A 65 -8.94 -4.07 -1.01
CA ILE A 65 -8.07 -4.13 -2.19
C ILE A 65 -7.90 -5.56 -2.70
N TYR A 66 -7.81 -6.54 -1.79
CA TYR A 66 -7.76 -7.94 -2.19
C TYR A 66 -9.08 -8.38 -2.81
N LEU A 67 -10.22 -7.94 -2.25
CA LEU A 67 -11.53 -8.17 -2.82
C LEU A 67 -11.66 -7.50 -4.20
N ALA A 68 -11.21 -6.25 -4.36
CA ALA A 68 -11.16 -5.60 -5.66
C ALA A 68 -10.42 -6.45 -6.70
N GLY A 69 -9.29 -7.07 -6.31
CA GLY A 69 -8.50 -7.94 -7.19
C GLY A 69 -9.23 -9.16 -7.73
N THR A 70 -10.38 -9.55 -7.14
CA THR A 70 -11.21 -10.66 -7.63
C THR A 70 -12.26 -10.22 -8.66
N VAL A 71 -12.60 -8.92 -8.73
CA VAL A 71 -13.68 -8.39 -9.55
C VAL A 71 -13.26 -7.31 -10.56
N THR A 72 -12.07 -6.72 -10.39
CA THR A 72 -11.52 -5.76 -11.35
C THR A 72 -10.17 -6.20 -11.90
N THR A 73 -9.68 -5.51 -12.93
CA THR A 73 -8.42 -5.84 -13.59
C THR A 73 -7.22 -5.26 -12.86
N ALA A 74 -6.05 -5.91 -13.00
CA ALA A 74 -4.80 -5.36 -12.47
C ALA A 74 -4.45 -3.99 -13.10
N THR A 75 -4.87 -3.77 -14.34
CA THR A 75 -4.71 -2.49 -15.04
C THR A 75 -5.52 -1.40 -14.34
N ASN A 76 -6.82 -1.61 -14.09
CA ASN A 76 -7.67 -0.66 -13.38
C ASN A 76 -7.08 -0.31 -12.01
N ILE A 77 -6.71 -1.35 -11.24
CA ILE A 77 -6.09 -1.16 -9.92
C ILE A 77 -4.82 -0.29 -10.04
N GLY A 78 -3.95 -0.61 -11.00
CA GLY A 78 -2.71 0.12 -11.22
C GLY A 78 -2.93 1.58 -11.62
N LEU A 79 -3.87 1.85 -12.54
CA LEU A 79 -4.22 3.19 -13.00
C LEU A 79 -4.78 4.05 -11.87
N ILE A 80 -5.67 3.49 -11.05
CA ILE A 80 -6.25 4.21 -9.89
C ILE A 80 -5.15 4.51 -8.85
N TYR A 81 -4.31 3.52 -8.52
CA TYR A 81 -3.21 3.74 -7.58
C TYR A 81 -2.14 4.72 -8.08
N ALA A 82 -1.95 4.84 -9.39
CA ALA A 82 -0.99 5.76 -9.99
C ALA A 82 -1.28 7.23 -9.63
N VAL A 83 -2.53 7.57 -9.30
CA VAL A 83 -2.92 8.94 -8.90
C VAL A 83 -2.58 9.22 -7.42
N CYS A 84 -2.26 8.20 -6.62
CA CYS A 84 -2.02 8.33 -5.17
C CYS A 84 -1.00 9.42 -4.78
N PRO A 85 0.17 9.56 -5.44
CA PRO A 85 1.13 10.61 -5.10
C PRO A 85 0.58 12.04 -5.27
N LEU A 86 -0.29 12.26 -6.27
CA LEU A 86 -0.95 13.55 -6.46
C LEU A 86 -1.94 13.85 -5.32
N ILE A 87 -2.69 12.83 -4.89
CA ILE A 87 -3.61 12.95 -3.75
C ILE A 87 -2.81 13.24 -2.47
N ILE A 88 -1.68 12.56 -2.24
CA ILE A 88 -0.80 12.82 -1.09
C ILE A 88 -0.27 14.26 -1.13
N LEU A 89 0.17 14.78 -2.29
CA LEU A 89 0.65 16.15 -2.43
C LEU A 89 -0.46 17.15 -2.07
N THR A 90 -1.63 17.03 -2.71
CA THR A 90 -2.74 17.98 -2.49
C THR A 90 -3.22 17.94 -1.05
N PHE A 91 -3.36 16.75 -0.46
CA PHE A 91 -3.76 16.60 0.92
C PHE A 91 -2.68 17.10 1.91
N SER A 92 -1.39 16.84 1.63
CA SER A 92 -0.29 17.44 2.42
C SER A 92 -0.28 18.95 2.35
N ALA A 93 -0.50 19.52 1.16
CA ALA A 93 -0.55 20.97 0.98
C ALA A 93 -1.68 21.60 1.80
N TYR A 94 -2.84 20.97 1.80
CA TYR A 94 -3.99 21.39 2.60
C TYR A 94 -3.72 21.29 4.12
N VAL A 95 -3.26 20.13 4.58
CA VAL A 95 -3.07 19.85 6.03
C VAL A 95 -1.94 20.68 6.63
N PHE A 96 -0.84 20.86 5.91
CA PHE A 96 0.34 21.58 6.40
C PHE A 96 0.40 23.03 5.91
N SER A 97 -0.63 23.50 5.19
CA SER A 97 -0.72 24.87 4.63
C SER A 97 0.53 25.26 3.83
N ILE A 98 1.09 24.32 3.06
CA ILE A 98 2.28 24.53 2.22
C ILE A 98 1.87 24.80 0.77
N SER A 99 2.60 25.72 0.12
CA SER A 99 2.40 25.99 -1.29
C SER A 99 2.97 24.88 -2.17
N ILE A 100 2.20 24.45 -3.17
CA ILE A 100 2.65 23.49 -4.18
C ILE A 100 3.52 24.26 -5.19
N LYS A 101 4.77 23.85 -5.32
CA LYS A 101 5.68 24.41 -6.33
C LYS A 101 5.34 23.84 -7.71
N LEU A 102 5.43 24.68 -8.74
CA LEU A 102 5.17 24.25 -10.13
C LEU A 102 6.06 23.08 -10.55
N GLY A 103 7.33 23.08 -10.13
CA GLY A 103 8.25 21.97 -10.38
C GLY A 103 7.79 20.65 -9.75
N GLN A 104 7.27 20.68 -8.53
CA GLN A 104 6.72 19.49 -7.87
C GLN A 104 5.53 18.92 -8.65
N LEU A 105 4.60 19.78 -9.06
CA LEU A 105 3.44 19.35 -9.84
C LEU A 105 3.85 18.80 -11.20
N ALA A 106 4.74 19.48 -11.91
CA ALA A 106 5.26 19.03 -13.19
C ALA A 106 5.98 17.66 -13.07
N GLY A 107 6.80 17.49 -12.01
CA GLY A 107 7.46 16.22 -11.72
C GLY A 107 6.49 15.08 -11.42
N LEU A 108 5.44 15.33 -10.65
CA LEU A 108 4.41 14.34 -10.37
C LEU A 108 3.58 13.97 -11.61
N ILE A 109 3.26 14.96 -12.46
CA ILE A 109 2.58 14.69 -13.73
C ILE A 109 3.47 13.85 -14.65
N ALA A 110 4.75 14.18 -14.78
CA ALA A 110 5.70 13.39 -15.57
C ALA A 110 5.82 11.95 -15.04
N GLY A 111 5.95 11.79 -13.72
CA GLY A 111 5.95 10.46 -13.07
C GLY A 111 4.67 9.68 -13.31
N LEU A 112 3.51 10.32 -13.19
CA LEU A 112 2.21 9.71 -13.50
C LEU A 112 2.14 9.26 -14.96
N CYS A 113 2.51 10.11 -15.91
CA CYS A 113 2.55 9.74 -17.33
C CYS A 113 3.44 8.53 -17.56
N GLY A 114 4.63 8.48 -16.94
CA GLY A 114 5.52 7.34 -17.05
C GLY A 114 4.94 6.04 -16.51
N VAL A 115 4.27 6.10 -15.34
CA VAL A 115 3.55 4.95 -14.78
C VAL A 115 2.42 4.50 -15.69
N LEU A 116 1.63 5.44 -16.22
CA LEU A 116 0.54 5.14 -17.17
C LEU A 116 1.06 4.42 -18.42
N VAL A 117 2.14 4.91 -19.03
CA VAL A 117 2.78 4.27 -20.20
C VAL A 117 3.13 2.80 -19.91
N ILE A 118 3.70 2.51 -18.73
CA ILE A 118 4.04 1.13 -18.37
C ILE A 118 2.78 0.28 -18.16
N ILE A 119 1.76 0.80 -17.44
CA ILE A 119 0.56 0.03 -17.11
C ILE A 119 -0.26 -0.31 -18.36
N ILE A 120 -0.43 0.65 -19.29
CA ILE A 120 -1.15 0.45 -20.56
C ILE A 120 -0.29 -0.22 -21.63
N LYS A 121 0.98 -0.54 -21.32
CA LYS A 121 1.94 -1.15 -22.25
C LYS A 121 2.16 -0.33 -23.54
N GLY A 122 2.02 0.99 -23.47
CA GLY A 122 2.10 1.90 -24.60
C GLY A 122 0.86 1.93 -25.50
N ASP A 123 -0.18 1.18 -25.19
CA ASP A 123 -1.42 1.12 -25.98
C ASP A 123 -2.52 1.98 -25.33
N VAL A 124 -2.80 3.14 -25.93
CA VAL A 124 -3.81 4.09 -25.44
C VAL A 124 -5.25 3.51 -25.53
N SER A 125 -5.48 2.52 -26.42
CA SER A 125 -6.79 1.88 -26.55
C SER A 125 -7.23 1.18 -25.26
N VAL A 126 -6.27 0.77 -24.41
CA VAL A 126 -6.55 0.19 -23.09
C VAL A 126 -7.34 1.16 -22.19
N ILE A 127 -7.05 2.47 -22.28
CA ILE A 127 -7.77 3.50 -21.49
C ILE A 127 -9.21 3.63 -21.97
N THR A 128 -9.43 3.64 -23.28
CA THR A 128 -10.77 3.77 -23.88
C THR A 128 -11.62 2.51 -23.71
N ALA A 129 -10.97 1.35 -23.58
CA ALA A 129 -11.63 0.06 -23.35
C ALA A 129 -11.90 -0.22 -21.87
N MET A 130 -11.48 0.66 -20.94
CA MET A 130 -11.70 0.46 -19.50
C MET A 130 -13.19 0.43 -19.17
N GLN A 131 -13.60 -0.61 -18.45
CA GLN A 131 -14.92 -0.70 -17.86
C GLN A 131 -14.77 -0.59 -16.34
N PHE A 132 -15.41 0.42 -15.76
CA PHE A 132 -15.43 0.60 -14.31
C PHE A 132 -16.48 -0.29 -13.66
N ASN A 133 -16.12 -0.87 -12.51
CA ASN A 133 -17.01 -1.72 -11.73
C ASN A 133 -16.89 -1.44 -10.22
N GLY A 134 -17.66 -2.17 -9.40
CA GLY A 134 -17.64 -2.00 -7.94
C GLY A 134 -16.28 -2.25 -7.29
N GLY A 135 -15.43 -3.08 -7.90
CA GLY A 135 -14.04 -3.29 -7.45
C GLY A 135 -13.18 -2.05 -7.58
N ASP A 136 -13.37 -1.27 -8.64
CA ASP A 136 -12.61 -0.03 -8.84
C ASP A 136 -12.94 1.00 -7.75
N LEU A 137 -14.18 1.03 -7.25
CA LEU A 137 -14.57 1.89 -6.13
C LEU A 137 -13.83 1.50 -4.85
N LEU A 138 -13.64 0.20 -4.59
CA LEU A 138 -12.84 -0.28 -3.47
C LEU A 138 -11.37 0.16 -3.60
N VAL A 139 -10.83 0.16 -4.81
CA VAL A 139 -9.46 0.64 -5.08
C VAL A 139 -9.35 2.15 -4.85
N VAL A 140 -10.33 2.95 -5.32
CA VAL A 140 -10.38 4.40 -5.06
C VAL A 140 -10.40 4.65 -3.55
N MET A 141 -11.27 3.95 -2.81
CA MET A 141 -11.34 4.06 -1.35
C MET A 141 -10.01 3.74 -0.68
N GLY A 142 -9.34 2.64 -1.08
CA GLY A 142 -8.03 2.27 -0.56
C GLY A 142 -6.94 3.29 -0.91
N THR A 143 -6.96 3.84 -2.13
CA THR A 143 -6.01 4.88 -2.56
C THR A 143 -6.17 6.16 -1.74
N LEU A 144 -7.40 6.61 -1.51
CA LEU A 144 -7.70 7.74 -0.63
C LEU A 144 -7.28 7.46 0.81
N ALA A 145 -7.61 6.27 1.33
CA ALA A 145 -7.22 5.86 2.68
C ALA A 145 -5.69 5.85 2.85
N PHE A 146 -4.94 5.36 1.87
CA PHE A 146 -3.49 5.36 1.90
C PHE A 146 -2.89 6.77 1.84
N ALA A 147 -3.50 7.68 1.08
CA ALA A 147 -3.08 9.07 1.04
C ALA A 147 -3.29 9.76 2.40
N VAL A 148 -4.47 9.57 3.02
CA VAL A 148 -4.75 10.09 4.37
C VAL A 148 -3.82 9.47 5.41
N TYR A 149 -3.59 8.16 5.36
CA TYR A 149 -2.63 7.46 6.21
C TYR A 149 -1.22 8.06 6.08
N SER A 150 -0.75 8.30 4.86
CA SER A 150 0.60 8.83 4.58
C SER A 150 0.80 10.22 5.19
N VAL A 151 -0.19 11.10 5.04
CA VAL A 151 -0.16 12.44 5.66
C VAL A 151 -0.31 12.34 7.18
N GLY A 152 -1.20 11.49 7.67
CA GLY A 152 -1.43 11.26 9.08
C GLY A 152 -0.19 10.70 9.81
N LEU A 153 0.63 9.88 9.16
CA LEU A 153 1.91 9.41 9.72
C LEU A 153 2.85 10.56 10.09
N LYS A 154 2.86 11.65 9.32
CA LYS A 154 3.68 12.83 9.61
C LYS A 154 3.01 13.77 10.62
N GLN A 155 1.68 13.92 10.53
CA GLN A 155 0.93 14.85 11.36
C GLN A 155 0.79 14.37 12.81
N VAL A 156 0.54 13.07 13.00
CA VAL A 156 0.33 12.50 14.33
C VAL A 156 1.67 12.39 15.05
N LYS A 157 1.86 13.27 16.03
CA LYS A 157 3.01 13.21 16.94
C LYS A 157 2.92 11.94 17.77
N THR A 158 4.04 11.26 17.95
CA THR A 158 4.10 10.02 18.71
C THR A 158 5.36 9.98 19.58
N THR A 159 5.23 9.38 20.75
CA THR A 159 6.35 9.07 21.65
C THR A 159 6.87 7.64 21.43
N LEU A 160 6.19 6.86 20.57
CA LEU A 160 6.52 5.45 20.36
C LEU A 160 7.66 5.28 19.35
N PRO A 161 8.60 4.35 19.61
CA PRO A 161 9.57 3.94 18.63
C PRO A 161 8.90 3.43 17.33
N PRO A 162 9.51 3.62 16.14
CA PRO A 162 8.89 3.31 14.86
C PRO A 162 8.35 1.88 14.74
N LEU A 163 9.11 0.89 15.20
CA LEU A 163 8.68 -0.52 15.20
C LEU A 163 7.48 -0.77 16.12
N LEU A 164 7.47 -0.16 17.30
CA LEU A 164 6.36 -0.29 18.24
C LEU A 164 5.11 0.40 17.70
N ARG A 165 5.26 1.59 17.13
CA ARG A 165 4.18 2.32 16.44
C ARG A 165 3.57 1.44 15.35
N LEU A 166 4.42 0.84 14.49
CA LEU A 166 3.97 -0.08 13.44
C LEU A 166 3.22 -1.28 14.00
N GLY A 167 3.74 -1.91 15.07
CA GLY A 167 3.10 -3.06 15.71
C GLY A 167 1.70 -2.75 16.25
N VAL A 168 1.53 -1.60 16.91
CA VAL A 168 0.22 -1.16 17.40
C VAL A 168 -0.74 -0.84 16.25
N MET A 169 -0.28 -0.16 15.20
CA MET A 169 -1.11 0.08 14.01
C MET A 169 -1.48 -1.23 13.30
N ALA A 170 -0.55 -2.20 13.22
CA ALA A 170 -0.81 -3.51 12.65
C ALA A 170 -1.86 -4.29 13.44
N PHE A 171 -1.83 -4.21 14.77
CA PHE A 171 -2.86 -4.78 15.62
C PHE A 171 -4.24 -4.21 15.30
N PHE A 172 -4.39 -2.89 15.26
CA PHE A 172 -5.67 -2.27 14.90
C PHE A 172 -6.08 -2.56 13.46
N GLY A 173 -5.12 -2.60 12.52
CA GLY A 173 -5.38 -3.04 11.15
C GLY A 173 -5.89 -4.47 11.08
N ALA A 174 -5.34 -5.38 11.87
CA ALA A 174 -5.83 -6.76 11.99
C ALA A 174 -7.27 -6.81 12.56
N VAL A 175 -7.54 -6.05 13.61
CA VAL A 175 -8.90 -5.94 14.22
C VAL A 175 -9.92 -5.47 13.17
N TRP A 176 -9.56 -4.55 12.28
CA TRP A 176 -10.42 -4.10 11.19
C TRP A 176 -10.86 -5.22 10.23
N HIS A 177 -10.08 -6.27 10.09
CA HIS A 177 -10.43 -7.40 9.23
C HIS A 177 -11.39 -8.41 9.87
N LEU A 178 -11.51 -8.43 11.20
CA LEU A 178 -12.30 -9.44 11.92
C LEU A 178 -13.75 -9.55 11.45
N PRO A 179 -14.55 -8.47 11.28
CA PRO A 179 -15.93 -8.61 10.81
C PRO A 179 -16.01 -9.18 9.38
N PHE A 180 -15.05 -8.85 8.52
CA PHE A 180 -15.01 -9.38 7.14
C PHE A 180 -14.60 -10.84 7.11
N VAL A 181 -13.66 -11.25 7.97
CA VAL A 181 -13.28 -12.66 8.14
C VAL A 181 -14.44 -13.47 8.69
N ALA A 182 -15.18 -12.93 9.66
CA ALA A 182 -16.39 -13.57 10.16
C ALA A 182 -17.42 -13.79 9.01
N TYR A 183 -17.60 -12.79 8.16
CA TYR A 183 -18.46 -12.90 6.97
C TYR A 183 -17.94 -13.97 5.99
N GLU A 184 -16.64 -14.00 5.69
CA GLU A 184 -16.04 -15.03 4.81
C GLU A 184 -16.26 -16.45 5.35
N ILE A 185 -16.08 -16.67 6.66
CA ILE A 185 -16.19 -17.99 7.27
C ILE A 185 -17.65 -18.42 7.44
N PHE A 186 -18.49 -17.56 8.04
CA PHE A 186 -19.83 -17.97 8.47
C PHE A 186 -20.89 -17.83 7.37
N ILE A 187 -20.69 -16.93 6.40
CA ILE A 187 -21.68 -16.66 5.35
C ILE A 187 -21.23 -17.22 4.00
N GLN A 188 -19.97 -17.03 3.64
CA GLN A 188 -19.46 -17.52 2.35
C GLN A 188 -18.92 -18.97 2.44
N HIS A 189 -18.72 -19.51 3.66
CA HIS A 189 -18.12 -20.82 3.91
C HIS A 189 -16.74 -20.99 3.28
N ASN A 190 -16.03 -19.90 3.08
CA ASN A 190 -14.68 -19.90 2.51
C ASN A 190 -13.66 -20.22 3.62
N ILE A 191 -13.17 -21.45 3.62
CA ILE A 191 -12.15 -21.94 4.57
C ILE A 191 -10.80 -22.03 3.83
N VAL A 192 -9.74 -21.53 4.47
CA VAL A 192 -8.38 -21.64 3.95
C VAL A 192 -7.90 -23.07 4.00
N THR A 193 -7.50 -23.62 2.86
CA THR A 193 -6.79 -24.90 2.80
C THR A 193 -5.30 -24.64 2.99
N LEU A 194 -4.74 -25.07 4.11
CA LEU A 194 -3.31 -24.88 4.41
C LEU A 194 -2.46 -25.75 3.47
N THR A 195 -1.67 -25.09 2.63
CA THR A 195 -0.70 -25.71 1.74
C THR A 195 0.70 -25.16 2.02
N PRO A 196 1.79 -25.89 1.71
CA PRO A 196 3.15 -25.36 1.87
C PRO A 196 3.38 -24.02 1.15
N GLN A 197 2.71 -23.83 0.00
CA GLN A 197 2.78 -22.59 -0.77
C GLN A 197 2.23 -21.39 0.01
N ILE A 198 1.16 -21.57 0.80
CA ILE A 198 0.56 -20.51 1.61
C ILE A 198 1.56 -20.00 2.67
N PHE A 199 2.36 -20.87 3.27
CA PHE A 199 3.37 -20.46 4.25
C PHE A 199 4.46 -19.58 3.62
N GLY A 200 4.94 -19.91 2.41
CA GLY A 200 5.91 -19.10 1.67
C GLY A 200 5.32 -17.73 1.31
N VAL A 201 4.10 -17.71 0.80
CA VAL A 201 3.39 -16.46 0.48
C VAL A 201 3.16 -15.63 1.74
N ALA A 202 2.68 -16.22 2.83
CA ALA A 202 2.47 -15.53 4.10
C ALA A 202 3.79 -14.93 4.63
N PHE A 203 4.90 -15.66 4.54
CA PHE A 203 6.21 -15.15 4.94
C PHE A 203 6.60 -13.88 4.16
N ILE A 204 6.49 -13.90 2.83
CA ILE A 204 6.81 -12.73 1.99
C ILE A 204 5.85 -11.58 2.29
N LEU A 205 4.56 -11.84 2.45
CA LEU A 205 3.56 -10.82 2.77
C LEU A 205 3.83 -10.17 4.13
N VAL A 206 4.19 -10.95 5.14
CA VAL A 206 4.43 -10.47 6.51
C VAL A 206 5.73 -9.69 6.57
N PHE A 207 6.84 -10.29 6.17
CA PHE A 207 8.17 -9.72 6.41
C PHE A 207 8.59 -8.70 5.34
N VAL A 208 8.31 -8.93 4.08
CA VAL A 208 8.72 -8.05 2.99
C VAL A 208 7.67 -7.00 2.71
N ALA A 209 6.45 -7.41 2.35
CA ALA A 209 5.40 -6.48 1.88
C ALA A 209 4.70 -5.73 3.02
N SER A 210 4.82 -6.18 4.28
CA SER A 210 4.24 -5.48 5.43
C SER A 210 5.32 -4.86 6.30
N LEU A 211 6.05 -5.68 7.05
CA LEU A 211 7.03 -5.17 8.02
C LEU A 211 8.09 -4.30 7.33
N GLY A 212 8.77 -4.83 6.32
CA GLY A 212 9.82 -4.11 5.60
C GLY A 212 9.30 -2.87 4.88
N ALA A 213 8.27 -3.02 4.05
CA ALA A 213 7.74 -1.93 3.23
C ALA A 213 7.13 -0.80 4.08
N TYR A 214 6.28 -1.14 5.08
CA TYR A 214 5.62 -0.10 5.88
C TYR A 214 6.55 0.57 6.89
N LEU A 215 7.52 -0.17 7.44
CA LEU A 215 8.55 0.42 8.28
C LEU A 215 9.40 1.41 7.47
N SER A 216 9.91 0.98 6.31
CA SER A 216 10.70 1.83 5.43
C SER A 216 9.91 3.05 4.97
N PHE A 217 8.65 2.86 4.55
CA PHE A 217 7.76 3.97 4.17
C PHE A 217 7.54 4.94 5.34
N GLY A 218 7.29 4.42 6.55
CA GLY A 218 7.12 5.23 7.75
C GLY A 218 8.35 6.05 8.10
N VAL A 219 9.55 5.47 7.97
CA VAL A 219 10.82 6.20 8.16
C VAL A 219 10.97 7.30 7.10
N VAL A 220 10.73 7.00 5.84
CA VAL A 220 10.79 8.01 4.76
C VAL A 220 9.79 9.14 4.99
N VAL A 221 8.57 8.83 5.43
CA VAL A 221 7.57 9.86 5.78
C VAL A 221 8.05 10.72 6.96
N SER A 222 8.66 10.13 7.98
CA SER A 222 9.15 10.87 9.15
C SER A 222 10.29 11.83 8.78
N GLU A 223 11.22 11.39 7.95
CA GLU A 223 12.42 12.15 7.56
C GLU A 223 12.13 13.17 6.44
N LEU A 224 11.52 12.71 5.35
CA LEU A 224 11.36 13.48 4.13
C LEU A 224 9.97 14.10 3.95
N GLY A 225 8.99 13.68 4.76
CA GLY A 225 7.59 14.10 4.65
C GLY A 225 6.77 13.22 3.69
N ALA A 226 5.44 13.31 3.84
CA ALA A 226 4.50 12.44 3.13
C ALA A 226 4.56 12.62 1.60
N THR A 227 4.73 13.85 1.11
CA THR A 227 4.81 14.14 -0.33
C THR A 227 5.98 13.43 -1.00
N ARG A 228 7.20 13.57 -0.43
CA ARG A 228 8.40 12.92 -0.97
C ARG A 228 8.30 11.40 -0.84
N ALA A 229 7.79 10.89 0.27
CA ALA A 229 7.53 9.47 0.43
C ALA A 229 6.52 8.95 -0.61
N GLY A 230 5.47 9.71 -0.90
CA GLY A 230 4.47 9.37 -1.90
C GLY A 230 5.04 9.22 -3.31
N THR A 231 6.05 10.01 -3.70
CA THR A 231 6.66 9.89 -5.03
C THR A 231 7.31 8.53 -5.28
N ILE A 232 7.78 7.84 -4.22
CA ILE A 232 8.38 6.50 -4.32
C ILE A 232 7.40 5.47 -4.91
N LEU A 233 6.09 5.69 -4.76
CA LEU A 233 5.07 4.81 -5.32
C LEU A 233 5.14 4.72 -6.85
N PHE A 234 5.67 5.74 -7.53
CA PHE A 234 5.91 5.70 -8.98
C PHE A 234 6.97 4.68 -9.40
N LEU A 235 7.83 4.24 -8.48
CA LEU A 235 8.80 3.18 -8.75
C LEU A 235 8.17 1.77 -8.72
N SER A 236 6.91 1.63 -8.27
CA SER A 236 6.25 0.32 -8.18
C SER A 236 6.19 -0.44 -9.52
N PRO A 237 5.81 0.16 -10.67
CA PRO A 237 5.85 -0.54 -11.95
C PRO A 237 7.27 -0.93 -12.38
N VAL A 238 8.27 -0.13 -11.99
CA VAL A 238 9.69 -0.41 -12.29
C VAL A 238 10.15 -1.66 -11.55
N TYR A 239 9.90 -1.74 -10.23
CA TYR A 239 10.21 -2.94 -9.46
C TYR A 239 9.46 -4.17 -9.97
N ASN A 240 8.19 -4.00 -10.34
CA ASN A 240 7.43 -5.09 -10.92
C ASN A 240 8.01 -5.58 -12.25
N ALA A 241 8.47 -4.68 -13.13
CA ALA A 241 9.13 -5.04 -14.38
C ALA A 241 10.45 -5.79 -14.14
N VAL A 242 11.29 -5.31 -13.20
CA VAL A 242 12.53 -5.98 -12.82
C VAL A 242 12.24 -7.40 -12.29
N LEU A 243 11.26 -7.56 -11.40
CA LEU A 243 10.88 -8.86 -10.87
C LEU A 243 10.30 -9.79 -11.95
N ALA A 244 9.53 -9.25 -12.89
CA ALA A 244 8.99 -10.02 -14.01
C ALA A 244 10.12 -10.57 -14.92
N VAL A 245 11.12 -9.76 -15.21
CA VAL A 245 12.30 -10.19 -15.98
C VAL A 245 13.11 -11.24 -15.22
N THR A 246 13.41 -10.97 -13.95
CA THR A 246 14.34 -11.84 -13.17
C THR A 246 13.70 -13.14 -12.70
N LEU A 247 12.41 -13.14 -12.37
CA LEU A 247 11.73 -14.30 -11.82
C LEU A 247 10.87 -15.07 -12.83
N LEU A 248 10.34 -14.38 -13.85
CA LEU A 248 9.43 -14.96 -14.83
C LEU A 248 10.06 -15.08 -16.23
N GLY A 249 11.29 -14.55 -16.44
CA GLY A 249 11.97 -14.58 -17.74
C GLY A 249 11.31 -13.67 -18.79
N GLU A 250 10.50 -12.67 -18.36
CA GLU A 250 9.86 -11.74 -19.28
C GLU A 250 10.88 -10.82 -19.94
N VAL A 251 10.60 -10.37 -21.17
CA VAL A 251 11.47 -9.45 -21.92
C VAL A 251 11.01 -8.00 -21.70
N LEU A 252 11.95 -7.10 -21.45
CA LEU A 252 11.65 -5.67 -21.38
C LEU A 252 11.25 -5.15 -22.76
N ALA A 253 10.02 -4.61 -22.84
CA ALA A 253 9.50 -3.96 -24.03
C ALA A 253 9.81 -2.46 -24.02
N GLN A 254 9.68 -1.78 -25.18
CA GLN A 254 10.00 -0.35 -25.35
C GLN A 254 9.26 0.55 -24.36
N TYR A 255 8.00 0.24 -24.03
CA TYR A 255 7.21 1.03 -23.11
C TYR A 255 7.79 1.09 -21.68
N HIS A 256 8.57 0.08 -21.27
CA HIS A 256 9.27 0.12 -19.97
C HIS A 256 10.36 1.20 -19.97
N PHE A 257 11.12 1.32 -21.06
CA PHE A 257 12.17 2.34 -21.18
C PHE A 257 11.59 3.75 -21.29
N VAL A 258 10.52 3.93 -22.06
CA VAL A 258 9.80 5.22 -22.16
C VAL A 258 9.22 5.62 -20.79
N GLY A 259 8.57 4.69 -20.09
CA GLY A 259 8.04 4.95 -18.77
C GLY A 259 9.12 5.32 -17.75
N LEU A 260 10.27 4.60 -17.76
CA LEU A 260 11.43 4.93 -16.91
C LEU A 260 12.00 6.32 -17.20
N ALA A 261 12.12 6.68 -18.49
CA ALA A 261 12.62 7.98 -18.93
C ALA A 261 11.71 9.14 -18.48
N LEU A 262 10.44 8.90 -18.17
CA LEU A 262 9.52 9.86 -17.58
C LEU A 262 9.51 9.81 -16.05
N ILE A 263 9.55 8.61 -15.45
CA ILE A 263 9.47 8.44 -13.98
C ILE A 263 10.72 9.02 -13.32
N LEU A 264 11.93 8.71 -13.77
CA LEU A 264 13.14 9.12 -13.06
C LEU A 264 13.35 10.65 -13.04
N PRO A 265 13.26 11.37 -14.18
CA PRO A 265 13.30 12.84 -14.15
C PRO A 265 12.12 13.45 -13.41
N GLY A 266 10.93 12.84 -13.53
CA GLY A 266 9.73 13.24 -12.79
C GLY A 266 9.93 13.18 -11.28
N LEU A 267 10.47 12.08 -10.75
CA LEU A 267 10.84 11.91 -9.36
C LEU A 267 11.85 12.96 -8.89
N TRP A 268 12.90 13.18 -9.67
CA TRP A 268 13.90 14.18 -9.34
C TRP A 268 13.31 15.58 -9.27
N LEU A 269 12.48 15.96 -10.23
CA LEU A 269 11.83 17.27 -10.27
C LEU A 269 10.81 17.45 -9.13
N ALA A 270 10.03 16.40 -8.82
CA ALA A 270 9.05 16.43 -7.74
C ALA A 270 9.68 16.57 -6.35
N ASN A 271 10.95 16.21 -6.17
CA ASN A 271 11.64 16.22 -4.88
C ASN A 271 12.57 17.43 -4.68
N ARG A 272 12.64 18.34 -5.66
CA ARG A 272 13.33 19.64 -5.54
C ARG A 272 12.44 20.69 -4.86
#